data_a356cce1839a94eba71325a9e7a7ecb9
#
_entry.id   a356cce1839a94eba71325a9e7a7ecb9
#
_cell.length_a   1.000
_cell.length_b   1.000
_cell.length_c   1.000
_cell.angle_alpha   90.00
_cell.angle_beta   90.00
_cell.angle_gamma   90.00
#
_symmetry.space_group_name_H-M   'P 1'
#
loop_
_entity.id
_entity.type
_entity.pdbx_description
1 polymer ?
#
loop_
_entity_poly.entity_id
_entity_poly.type
_entity_poly.pdbx_seq_one_letter_code
_entity_poly.pdbx_strand_id
1 'polypeptide(L)'
;MARNEAKLWQEVKKNIKGISFTRIENSTSFGTPDLLCYNKNNTFFTIELKVINSDNHKVKFSPHQISFHVRHPINSFIMVKTLDPLAVKLYEGKQIMSLVSRSENLEPVSLGFLDISLCLEKL
;
A
#
# COMPACT_ATOMS: atom_id res chain seq x y z
N MET A 1 6.40 10.48 7.28
CA MET A 1 6.04 10.15 5.89
C MET A 1 6.84 11.02 4.95
N ALA A 2 7.49 10.44 3.97
CA ALA A 2 8.28 11.17 2.99
C ALA A 2 7.37 12.04 2.11
N ARG A 3 7.96 13.04 1.43
CA ARG A 3 7.20 14.01 0.63
C ARG A 3 6.33 13.37 -0.46
N ASN A 4 6.87 12.39 -1.18
CA ASN A 4 6.13 11.72 -2.24
C ASN A 4 5.01 10.84 -1.69
N GLU A 5 5.23 10.15 -0.59
CA GLU A 5 4.20 9.38 0.10
C GLU A 5 3.12 10.28 0.69
N ALA A 6 3.50 11.46 1.17
CA ALA A 6 2.51 12.44 1.66
C ALA A 6 1.60 12.93 0.52
N LYS A 7 2.15 13.12 -0.68
CA LYS A 7 1.33 13.46 -1.86
C LYS A 7 0.41 12.31 -2.25
N LEU A 8 0.91 11.08 -2.22
CA LEU A 8 0.09 9.90 -2.48
C LEU A 8 -1.05 9.78 -1.46
N TRP A 9 -0.77 10.07 -0.20
CA TRP A 9 -1.81 10.10 0.84
C TRP A 9 -2.93 11.10 0.50
N GLN A 10 -2.59 12.29 0.00
CA GLN A 10 -3.60 13.26 -0.42
C GLN A 10 -4.44 12.73 -1.59
N GLU A 11 -3.82 12.04 -2.54
CA GLU A 11 -4.53 11.41 -3.65
C GLU A 11 -5.46 10.29 -3.19
N VAL A 12 -5.02 9.47 -2.23
CA VAL A 12 -5.84 8.41 -1.64
C VAL A 12 -7.10 8.99 -1.01
N LYS A 13 -6.97 10.03 -0.21
CA LYS A 13 -8.12 10.70 0.42
C LYS A 13 -9.10 11.25 -0.61
N LYS A 14 -8.58 11.77 -1.70
CA LYS A 14 -9.39 12.39 -2.75
C LYS A 14 -10.11 11.34 -3.61
N ASN A 15 -9.45 10.23 -3.93
CA ASN A 15 -9.89 9.31 -4.97
C ASN A 15 -10.53 8.02 -4.45
N ILE A 16 -10.28 7.64 -3.21
CA ILE A 16 -10.86 6.42 -2.63
C ILE A 16 -11.96 6.84 -1.65
N LYS A 17 -13.19 6.47 -1.98
CA LYS A 17 -14.37 6.79 -1.18
C LYS A 17 -14.90 5.54 -0.48
N GLY A 18 -15.69 5.74 0.57
CA GLY A 18 -16.32 4.64 1.29
C GLY A 18 -15.40 3.90 2.26
N ILE A 19 -14.18 4.35 2.41
CA ILE A 19 -13.19 3.79 3.35
C ILE A 19 -12.87 4.86 4.39
N SER A 20 -12.87 4.46 5.66
CA SER A 20 -12.38 5.29 6.75
C SER A 20 -10.88 5.09 6.89
N PHE A 21 -10.11 6.17 6.81
CA PHE A 21 -8.66 6.13 6.93
C PHE A 21 -8.20 6.77 8.22
N THR A 22 -7.28 6.12 8.90
CA THR A 22 -6.54 6.70 10.02
C THR A 22 -5.06 6.65 9.67
N ARG A 23 -4.45 7.83 9.53
CA ARG A 23 -3.02 7.92 9.28
C ARG A 23 -2.28 7.61 10.58
N ILE A 24 -1.36 6.66 10.50
CA ILE A 24 -0.55 6.27 11.65
C ILE A 24 0.72 7.10 11.66
N GLU A 25 0.87 7.96 12.66
CA GLU A 25 2.05 8.77 12.87
C GLU A 25 2.70 8.32 14.17
N ASN A 26 3.69 7.43 14.06
CA ASN A 26 4.36 6.94 15.24
C ASN A 26 5.84 6.71 14.94
N SER A 27 6.68 7.61 15.45
CA SER A 27 8.13 7.54 15.27
C SER A 27 8.77 6.39 16.06
N THR A 28 8.05 5.77 16.99
CA THR A 28 8.56 4.69 17.81
C THR A 28 8.10 3.30 17.35
N SER A 29 7.13 3.22 16.44
CA SER A 29 6.62 1.95 15.90
C SER A 29 7.29 1.64 14.58
N PHE A 30 8.33 0.81 14.62
CA PHE A 30 9.05 0.41 13.42
C PHE A 30 8.21 -0.55 12.59
N GLY A 31 8.10 -0.28 11.29
CA GLY A 31 7.45 -1.17 10.34
C GLY A 31 5.93 -1.12 10.33
N THR A 32 5.31 -0.32 11.19
CA THR A 32 3.86 -0.13 11.17
C THR A 32 3.45 0.55 9.87
N PRO A 33 2.40 0.04 9.17
CA PRO A 33 1.93 0.68 7.94
C PRO A 33 1.46 2.12 8.14
N ASP A 34 1.44 2.88 7.05
CA ASP A 34 1.06 4.30 7.09
C ASP A 34 -0.40 4.53 7.45
N LEU A 35 -1.29 3.63 7.01
CA LEU A 35 -2.73 3.81 7.14
C LEU A 35 -3.37 2.60 7.81
N LEU A 36 -4.25 2.87 8.78
CA LEU A 36 -5.23 1.91 9.27
C LEU A 36 -6.56 2.26 8.62
N CYS A 37 -7.19 1.28 7.99
CA CYS A 37 -8.38 1.47 7.18
C CYS A 37 -9.54 0.61 7.69
N TYR A 38 -10.76 1.09 7.40
CA TYR A 38 -11.98 0.41 7.81
C TYR A 38 -13.04 0.60 6.73
N ASN A 39 -13.64 -0.49 6.27
CA ASN A 39 -14.63 -0.41 5.21
C ASN A 39 -16.07 -0.59 5.73
N LYS A 40 -17.04 -0.50 4.83
CA LYS A 40 -18.47 -0.63 5.16
C LYS A 40 -18.86 -2.04 5.62
N ASN A 41 -18.03 -3.04 5.36
CA ASN A 41 -18.23 -4.40 5.84
C ASN A 41 -17.62 -4.64 7.22
N ASN A 42 -17.20 -3.56 7.89
CA ASN A 42 -16.60 -3.61 9.23
C ASN A 42 -15.30 -4.41 9.25
N THR A 43 -14.54 -4.34 8.16
CA THR A 43 -13.25 -5.00 8.05
C THR A 43 -12.13 -3.98 8.20
N PHE A 44 -11.22 -4.24 9.15
CA PHE A 44 -9.98 -3.48 9.27
C PHE A 44 -8.92 -4.04 8.31
N PHE A 45 -8.14 -3.14 7.74
CA PHE A 45 -6.98 -3.50 6.95
C PHE A 45 -5.97 -2.34 6.99
N THR A 46 -4.77 -2.59 6.52
CA THR A 46 -3.70 -1.60 6.53
C THR A 46 -3.19 -1.35 5.12
N ILE A 47 -2.65 -0.16 4.89
CA ILE A 47 -1.98 0.17 3.64
C ILE A 47 -0.65 0.84 3.94
N GLU A 48 0.42 0.29 3.36
CA GLU A 48 1.73 0.91 3.30
C GLU A 48 1.84 1.69 2.00
N LEU A 49 2.24 2.95 2.06
CA LEU A 49 2.37 3.80 0.86
C LEU A 49 3.82 3.83 0.40
N LYS A 50 4.04 3.57 -0.88
CA LYS A 50 5.36 3.61 -1.52
C LYS A 50 5.28 4.36 -2.84
N VAL A 51 6.30 5.16 -3.13
CA VAL A 51 6.43 5.85 -4.41
C VAL A 51 7.81 5.55 -4.98
N ILE A 52 7.85 5.12 -6.23
CA ILE A 52 9.09 4.85 -6.97
C ILE A 52 9.04 5.57 -8.31
N ASN A 53 10.22 5.82 -8.90
CA ASN A 53 10.29 6.59 -10.15
C ASN A 53 9.72 5.81 -11.33
N SER A 54 10.02 4.51 -11.42
CA SER A 54 9.56 3.68 -12.52
C SER A 54 9.46 2.22 -12.10
N ASP A 55 8.84 1.39 -12.96
CA ASP A 55 8.72 -0.05 -12.72
C ASP A 55 10.08 -0.77 -12.67
N ASN A 56 11.14 -0.14 -13.20
CA ASN A 56 12.48 -0.70 -13.15
C ASN A 56 13.17 -0.51 -11.81
N HIS A 57 12.62 0.33 -10.94
CA HIS A 57 13.15 0.55 -9.61
C HIS A 57 12.56 -0.45 -8.62
N LYS A 58 13.39 -0.92 -7.69
CA LYS A 58 12.92 -1.77 -6.60
C LYS A 58 12.16 -0.93 -5.59
N VAL A 59 11.11 -1.51 -5.02
CA VAL A 59 10.44 -0.93 -3.87
C VAL A 59 11.27 -1.25 -2.64
N LYS A 60 11.67 -0.21 -1.91
CA LYS A 60 12.51 -0.35 -0.72
C LYS A 60 11.66 -0.47 0.53
N PHE A 61 11.97 -1.48 1.33
CA PHE A 61 11.32 -1.70 2.63
C PHE A 61 12.38 -1.84 3.71
N SER A 62 12.10 -1.32 4.90
CA SER A 62 12.92 -1.63 6.06
C SER A 62 12.69 -3.09 6.48
N PRO A 63 13.64 -3.69 7.23
CA PRO A 63 13.43 -5.04 7.77
C PRO A 63 12.16 -5.14 8.63
N HIS A 64 11.81 -4.09 9.34
CA HIS A 64 10.59 -4.06 10.17
C HIS A 64 9.32 -4.05 9.31
N GLN A 65 9.32 -3.33 8.18
CA GLN A 65 8.20 -3.35 7.25
C GLN A 65 8.02 -4.73 6.61
N ILE A 66 9.12 -5.37 6.23
CA ILE A 66 9.07 -6.74 5.71
C ILE A 66 8.50 -7.68 6.76
N SER A 67 9.01 -7.62 7.99
CA SER A 67 8.54 -8.45 9.10
C SER A 67 7.05 -8.24 9.36
N PHE A 68 6.58 -6.99 9.35
CA PHE A 68 5.15 -6.70 9.56
C PHE A 68 4.28 -7.44 8.54
N HIS A 69 4.60 -7.32 7.25
CA HIS A 69 3.78 -7.89 6.19
C HIS A 69 3.89 -9.41 6.14
N VAL A 70 5.04 -9.98 6.50
CA VAL A 70 5.20 -11.44 6.62
C VAL A 70 4.32 -11.99 7.75
N ARG A 71 4.24 -11.27 8.88
CA ARG A 71 3.42 -11.68 10.02
C ARG A 71 1.94 -11.38 9.84
N HIS A 72 1.59 -10.46 8.94
CA HIS A 72 0.20 -10.05 8.70
C HIS A 72 -0.10 -10.15 7.20
N PRO A 73 -0.18 -11.38 6.64
CA PRO A 73 -0.34 -11.55 5.19
C PRO A 73 -1.74 -11.26 4.68
N ILE A 74 -2.74 -11.23 5.55
CA ILE A 74 -4.14 -11.02 5.19
C ILE A 74 -4.58 -9.65 5.71
N ASN A 75 -5.36 -8.92 4.88
CA ASN A 75 -5.86 -7.59 5.19
C ASN A 75 -4.74 -6.59 5.49
N SER A 76 -3.59 -6.80 4.87
CA SER A 76 -2.53 -5.80 4.80
C SER A 76 -2.15 -5.61 3.34
N PHE A 77 -1.95 -4.36 2.95
CA PHE A 77 -1.74 -4.01 1.54
C PHE A 77 -0.56 -3.05 1.41
N ILE A 78 0.00 -3.04 0.22
CA ILE A 78 1.08 -2.13 -0.17
C ILE A 78 0.61 -1.43 -1.43
N MET A 79 0.48 -0.09 -1.37
CA MET A 79 0.12 0.72 -2.52
C MET A 79 1.39 1.34 -3.08
N VAL A 80 1.69 1.03 -4.34
CA VAL A 80 2.89 1.52 -5.01
C VAL A 80 2.49 2.45 -6.14
N LYS A 81 2.94 3.70 -6.06
CA LYS A 81 2.80 4.65 -7.16
C LYS A 81 4.11 4.74 -7.92
N THR A 82 4.05 4.57 -9.22
CA THR A 82 5.17 4.86 -10.13
C THR A 82 4.93 6.22 -10.77
N LEU A 83 6.00 6.98 -11.00
CA LEU A 83 5.91 8.33 -11.56
C LEU A 83 6.06 8.32 -13.09
N ASP A 84 6.81 7.39 -13.65
CA ASP A 84 7.04 7.28 -15.08
C ASP A 84 7.22 5.81 -15.48
N PRO A 85 6.20 5.17 -16.07
CA PRO A 85 4.87 5.69 -16.35
C PRO A 85 4.05 5.91 -15.08
N LEU A 86 3.13 6.87 -15.14
CA LEU A 86 2.29 7.19 -14.00
C LEU A 86 1.27 6.06 -13.78
N ALA A 87 1.34 5.42 -12.63
CA ALA A 87 0.45 4.33 -12.28
C ALA A 87 0.35 4.15 -10.77
N VAL A 88 -0.78 3.65 -10.30
CA VAL A 88 -0.99 3.27 -8.89
C VAL A 88 -1.41 1.82 -8.86
N LYS A 89 -0.69 1.01 -8.10
CA LYS A 89 -0.88 -0.43 -8.01
C LYS A 89 -1.08 -0.85 -6.56
N LEU A 90 -1.97 -1.78 -6.33
CA LEU A 90 -2.20 -2.35 -4.99
C LEU A 90 -1.69 -3.79 -4.96
N TYR A 91 -0.88 -4.09 -3.96
CA TYR A 91 -0.39 -5.44 -3.69
C TYR A 91 -0.87 -5.88 -2.32
N GLU A 92 -1.05 -7.19 -2.15
CA GLU A 92 -1.30 -7.75 -0.82
C GLU A 92 -0.01 -7.86 -0.02
N GLY A 93 -0.13 -7.80 1.30
CA GLY A 93 1.02 -7.94 2.19
C GLY A 93 1.79 -9.23 1.97
N LYS A 94 1.09 -10.32 1.65
CA LYS A 94 1.74 -11.62 1.34
C LYS A 94 2.66 -11.57 0.13
N GLN A 95 2.57 -10.54 -0.71
CA GLN A 95 3.43 -10.36 -1.88
C GLN A 95 4.72 -9.59 -1.56
N ILE A 96 4.96 -9.27 -0.27
CA ILE A 96 6.09 -8.42 0.11
C ILE A 96 7.43 -8.97 -0.38
N MET A 97 7.66 -10.27 -0.29
CA MET A 97 8.94 -10.86 -0.72
C MET A 97 9.10 -10.79 -2.24
N SER A 98 8.01 -10.91 -2.98
CA SER A 98 8.04 -10.74 -4.44
C SER A 98 8.32 -9.28 -4.83
N LEU A 99 7.82 -8.31 -4.07
CA LEU A 99 8.13 -6.90 -4.27
C LEU A 99 9.60 -6.60 -3.99
N VAL A 100 10.15 -7.17 -2.92
CA VAL A 100 11.56 -6.99 -2.56
C VAL A 100 12.49 -7.57 -3.63
N SER A 101 12.16 -8.76 -4.15
CA SER A 101 12.99 -9.46 -5.14
C SER A 101 12.69 -9.06 -6.58
N ARG A 102 11.62 -8.31 -6.85
CA ARG A 102 11.13 -8.01 -8.19
C ARG A 102 10.90 -9.26 -9.01
N SER A 103 10.09 -10.18 -8.46
CA SER A 103 9.73 -11.41 -9.15
C SER A 103 9.09 -11.11 -10.51
N GLU A 104 9.44 -11.89 -11.54
CA GLU A 104 8.88 -11.74 -12.89
C GLU A 104 7.37 -12.01 -12.92
N ASN A 105 6.86 -12.80 -11.97
CA ASN A 105 5.45 -13.14 -11.87
C ASN A 105 4.68 -12.23 -10.92
N LEU A 106 5.29 -11.11 -10.53
CA LEU A 106 4.65 -10.16 -9.61
C LEU A 106 3.57 -9.37 -10.33
N GLU A 107 2.33 -9.56 -9.89
CA GLU A 107 1.20 -8.79 -10.39
C GLU A 107 0.43 -8.15 -9.26
N PRO A 108 -0.03 -6.90 -9.42
CA PRO A 108 -0.88 -6.26 -8.43
C PRO A 108 -2.25 -6.94 -8.37
N VAL A 109 -2.88 -6.87 -7.21
CA VAL A 109 -4.27 -7.34 -7.07
C VAL A 109 -5.25 -6.34 -7.66
N SER A 110 -4.84 -5.09 -7.81
CA SER A 110 -5.66 -4.05 -8.43
C SER A 110 -4.81 -2.93 -8.98
N LEU A 111 -5.32 -2.24 -10.00
CA LEU A 111 -4.60 -1.18 -10.72
C LEU A 111 -5.51 0.02 -10.90
N GLY A 112 -5.02 1.21 -10.48
CA GLY A 112 -5.75 2.46 -10.56
C GLY A 112 -6.72 2.66 -9.40
N PHE A 113 -7.00 3.92 -9.07
CA PHE A 113 -7.80 4.26 -7.88
C PHE A 113 -9.22 3.70 -7.92
N LEU A 114 -9.85 3.67 -9.10
CA LEU A 114 -11.22 3.15 -9.20
C LEU A 114 -11.28 1.67 -8.84
N ASP A 115 -10.43 0.85 -9.46
CA ASP A 115 -10.41 -0.59 -9.20
C ASP A 115 -9.92 -0.89 -7.80
N ILE A 116 -8.95 -0.12 -7.30
CA ILE A 116 -8.48 -0.26 -5.92
C ILE A 116 -9.62 0.01 -4.95
N SER A 117 -10.41 1.07 -5.16
CA SER A 117 -11.55 1.38 -4.31
C SER A 117 -12.54 0.21 -4.27
N LEU A 118 -12.88 -0.34 -5.43
CA LEU A 118 -13.80 -1.48 -5.53
C LEU A 118 -13.23 -2.72 -4.82
N CYS A 119 -11.94 -2.96 -4.97
CA CYS A 119 -11.26 -4.07 -4.29
C CYS A 119 -11.35 -3.92 -2.77
N LEU A 120 -11.02 -2.76 -2.25
CA LEU A 120 -11.00 -2.50 -0.81
C LEU A 120 -12.40 -2.50 -0.18
N GLU A 121 -13.41 -2.07 -0.93
CA GLU A 121 -14.80 -2.09 -0.45
C GLU A 121 -15.33 -3.51 -0.24
N LYS A 122 -14.80 -4.48 -0.94
CA LYS A 122 -15.27 -5.87 -0.91
C LYS A 122 -14.64 -6.72 0.20
N LEU A 123 -13.65 -6.20 0.91
CA LEU A 123 -12.98 -6.94 1.98
C LEU A 123 -13.92 -7.34 3.11
#